data_9ca3e6de731818062648d5f7df34afc6
#
_entry.id   9ca3e6de731818062648d5f7df34afc6
#
_cell.length_a   1.000
_cell.length_b   1.000
_cell.length_c   1.000
_cell.angle_alpha   90.00
_cell.angle_beta   90.00
_cell.angle_gamma   90.00
#
_symmetry.space_group_name_H-M   'P 1'
#
loop_
_entity.id
_entity.type
_entity.pdbx_description
1 polymer ?
#
loop_
_entity_poly.entity_id
_entity_poly.type
_entity_poly.pdbx_seq_one_letter_code
_entity_poly.pdbx_strand_id
1 'polypeptide(L)'
;MVILVVSCSKDSTSETDFEMPSTGYSVDPPLSTNFSSSSVVVSPDGVYIATANPDSDSITIIYAQSLKVKAEIDVGDDPRTVTFMPDSQKLLVSNHGLDTISVVDINKAVQIAEYPVGSLPYGIVNNGTYAFVAEFGLGRISVVDLSKGVVVDHISVDLFPSALALDSGGKRLFVTHFSSGIISVIDLITFTVVQRISTGSDTNLSQFIAVNSDGSKAYIPQTRSNVTNEALLFDTTVFPIVNVVDLSQFTLLNSERITLDTADEPVNMPFAVALSPDNKTMYLANAGSNDVSVIDLETNKGIGHIEVGANPRGIAITENGANVLVNNALDGTLSVIDTSTLRVSGKVTLTNIPLNKNILDGKRIFNSSESPLLSTDNWISCSTCHFDGMMDSRTWLGFSDGPRNTPSLLGVKDTLPIHWSGDFDELHDVEITIREIQIGNGLVTGEIHDSLGPSHTGLSTQLDSLVVYMESIETRSSPYQSDTESINNGKSLFAKYGCNSCHMQPFYTDMKLHDVGTGVASKEKNSHGRGTKFDTPSLRGIWMTAPYFHDGSAQTLEDVFQIGTVHNISFKMNEQEIVALITYLKSLPGEN
;
A
#
# COMPACT_ATOMS: atom_id res chain seq x y z
N MET A 1 16.37 -39.39 -63.36
CA MET A 1 16.02 -38.49 -62.26
C MET A 1 15.57 -39.37 -61.09
N VAL A 2 16.53 -39.74 -60.24
CA VAL A 2 16.35 -40.72 -59.15
C VAL A 2 16.15 -39.91 -57.87
N ILE A 3 15.03 -40.13 -57.19
CA ILE A 3 14.74 -39.57 -55.88
C ILE A 3 15.24 -40.55 -54.84
N LEU A 4 16.25 -40.16 -54.06
CA LEU A 4 16.68 -40.90 -52.86
C LEU A 4 15.79 -40.53 -51.69
N VAL A 5 15.08 -41.53 -51.14
CA VAL A 5 14.39 -41.45 -49.85
C VAL A 5 15.36 -41.94 -48.79
N VAL A 6 15.77 -41.08 -47.88
CA VAL A 6 16.53 -41.48 -46.68
C VAL A 6 15.53 -41.73 -45.56
N SER A 7 15.46 -42.97 -45.13
CA SER A 7 14.74 -43.44 -43.94
C SER A 7 15.58 -43.10 -42.70
N CYS A 8 15.05 -42.30 -41.78
CA CYS A 8 15.62 -42.14 -40.45
C CYS A 8 14.88 -43.04 -39.47
N SER A 9 15.59 -44.00 -38.89
CA SER A 9 15.13 -44.88 -37.83
C SER A 9 14.88 -44.06 -36.53
N LYS A 10 13.74 -44.31 -35.92
CA LYS A 10 13.41 -43.82 -34.56
C LYS A 10 14.15 -44.70 -33.54
N ASP A 11 15.06 -44.10 -32.79
CA ASP A 11 15.51 -44.67 -31.51
C ASP A 11 14.49 -44.27 -30.45
N SER A 12 13.96 -45.29 -29.79
CA SER A 12 13.05 -45.19 -28.65
C SER A 12 13.84 -44.85 -27.39
N THR A 13 13.78 -43.59 -26.96
CA THR A 13 14.09 -43.26 -25.58
C THR A 13 12.78 -43.21 -24.79
N SER A 14 12.73 -44.00 -23.72
CA SER A 14 11.63 -44.14 -22.79
C SER A 14 11.29 -42.80 -22.14
N GLU A 15 10.14 -42.24 -22.51
CA GLU A 15 9.45 -41.24 -21.68
C GLU A 15 9.00 -41.93 -20.39
N THR A 16 9.59 -41.54 -19.27
CA THR A 16 9.02 -41.85 -17.97
C THR A 16 7.84 -40.87 -17.77
N ASP A 17 6.65 -41.40 -17.96
CA ASP A 17 5.42 -40.74 -17.56
C ASP A 17 5.49 -40.40 -16.06
N PHE A 18 5.64 -39.10 -15.74
CA PHE A 18 5.40 -38.58 -14.41
C PHE A 18 3.89 -38.50 -14.25
N GLU A 19 3.26 -39.54 -13.76
CA GLU A 19 1.88 -39.48 -13.27
C GLU A 19 1.85 -38.51 -12.08
N MET A 20 1.28 -37.32 -12.28
CA MET A 20 0.87 -36.46 -11.19
C MET A 20 -0.21 -37.19 -10.39
N PRO A 21 -0.06 -37.29 -9.06
CA PRO A 21 -1.12 -37.89 -8.25
C PRO A 21 -2.38 -37.02 -8.36
N SER A 22 -3.44 -37.57 -8.92
CA SER A 22 -4.77 -37.00 -8.86
C SER A 22 -5.31 -37.11 -7.43
N THR A 23 -4.88 -36.19 -6.55
CA THR A 23 -5.51 -36.03 -5.26
C THR A 23 -6.77 -35.21 -5.49
N GLY A 24 -7.90 -35.89 -5.57
CA GLY A 24 -9.19 -35.26 -5.44
C GLY A 24 -9.27 -34.59 -4.06
N TYR A 25 -9.17 -33.28 -4.04
CA TYR A 25 -9.42 -32.51 -2.82
C TYR A 25 -10.90 -32.52 -2.54
N SER A 26 -11.32 -33.23 -1.49
CA SER A 26 -12.62 -32.99 -0.87
C SER A 26 -12.55 -31.65 -0.16
N VAL A 27 -13.23 -30.67 -0.67
CA VAL A 27 -13.44 -29.38 0.03
C VAL A 27 -14.54 -29.62 1.05
N ASP A 28 -14.17 -29.79 2.31
CA ASP A 28 -15.03 -29.78 3.49
C ASP A 28 -14.50 -28.71 4.45
N PRO A 29 -15.30 -28.07 5.21
CA PRO A 29 -16.62 -27.46 5.19
C PRO A 29 -16.57 -25.94 4.83
N PRO A 30 -17.65 -25.14 4.99
CA PRO A 30 -17.64 -23.74 4.59
C PRO A 30 -16.52 -23.00 5.34
N LEU A 31 -15.58 -22.44 4.59
CA LEU A 31 -14.56 -21.55 5.10
C LEU A 31 -15.27 -20.40 5.84
N SER A 32 -14.71 -19.95 6.95
CA SER A 32 -15.22 -18.82 7.72
C SER A 32 -15.50 -17.60 6.83
N THR A 33 -16.39 -16.73 7.25
CA THR A 33 -16.85 -15.54 6.51
C THR A 33 -15.77 -14.48 6.22
N ASN A 34 -14.51 -14.69 6.62
CA ASN A 34 -13.39 -13.77 6.39
C ASN A 34 -12.39 -14.35 5.40
N PHE A 35 -12.67 -14.17 4.11
CA PHE A 35 -11.78 -14.58 3.03
C PHE A 35 -10.71 -13.55 2.67
N SER A 36 -10.74 -12.36 3.29
CA SER A 36 -9.90 -11.22 2.96
C SER A 36 -8.78 -11.02 3.97
N SER A 37 -7.62 -10.59 3.50
CA SER A 37 -6.53 -10.13 4.36
C SER A 37 -6.95 -8.88 5.12
N SER A 38 -6.72 -8.85 6.43
CA SER A 38 -7.11 -7.73 7.29
C SER A 38 -6.19 -7.62 8.50
N SER A 39 -6.09 -6.41 9.07
CA SER A 39 -5.40 -6.22 10.35
C SER A 39 -6.24 -6.63 11.56
N VAL A 40 -7.52 -6.97 11.38
CA VAL A 40 -8.40 -7.54 12.40
C VAL A 40 -9.26 -8.65 11.81
N VAL A 41 -9.30 -9.80 12.47
CA VAL A 41 -10.08 -10.97 12.03
C VAL A 41 -10.74 -11.66 13.21
N VAL A 42 -11.88 -12.32 12.95
CA VAL A 42 -12.54 -13.24 13.90
C VAL A 42 -12.16 -14.67 13.55
N SER A 43 -11.88 -15.50 14.54
CA SER A 43 -11.57 -16.92 14.31
C SER A 43 -12.77 -17.67 13.70
N PRO A 44 -12.53 -18.73 12.89
CA PRO A 44 -13.59 -19.54 12.28
C PRO A 44 -14.61 -20.13 13.27
N ASP A 45 -14.19 -20.41 14.50
CA ASP A 45 -15.07 -20.91 15.59
C ASP A 45 -15.77 -19.76 16.37
N GLY A 46 -15.53 -18.49 16.01
CA GLY A 46 -16.11 -17.32 16.67
C GLY A 46 -15.59 -17.05 18.10
N VAL A 47 -14.56 -17.77 18.57
CA VAL A 47 -14.08 -17.69 19.97
C VAL A 47 -13.10 -16.54 20.17
N TYR A 48 -12.28 -16.24 19.15
CA TYR A 48 -11.20 -15.26 19.24
C TYR A 48 -11.32 -14.16 18.19
N ILE A 49 -10.78 -12.99 18.54
CA ILE A 49 -10.46 -11.92 17.64
C ILE A 49 -8.93 -11.78 17.66
N ALA A 50 -8.31 -11.58 16.51
CA ALA A 50 -6.89 -11.27 16.39
C ALA A 50 -6.69 -9.94 15.69
N THR A 51 -5.70 -9.13 16.16
CA THR A 51 -5.34 -7.85 15.56
C THR A 51 -3.84 -7.77 15.34
N ALA A 52 -3.43 -7.11 14.25
CA ALA A 52 -2.04 -6.70 14.05
C ALA A 52 -1.80 -5.31 14.65
N ASN A 53 -0.65 -5.11 15.29
CA ASN A 53 -0.20 -3.86 15.89
C ASN A 53 1.13 -3.45 15.25
N PRO A 54 1.10 -2.73 14.09
CA PRO A 54 2.29 -2.46 13.28
C PRO A 54 3.43 -1.76 14.05
N ASP A 55 3.10 -0.71 14.80
CA ASP A 55 4.09 0.09 15.53
C ASP A 55 4.58 -0.55 16.85
N SER A 56 4.11 -1.76 17.18
CA SER A 56 4.47 -2.50 18.39
C SER A 56 5.05 -3.87 18.09
N ASP A 57 5.24 -4.22 16.82
CA ASP A 57 5.78 -5.50 16.37
C ASP A 57 5.07 -6.70 17.02
N SER A 58 3.77 -6.57 17.21
CA SER A 58 2.97 -7.54 17.98
C SER A 58 1.62 -7.82 17.33
N ILE A 59 0.96 -8.87 17.83
CA ILE A 59 -0.45 -9.13 17.60
C ILE A 59 -1.17 -9.24 18.95
N THR A 60 -2.47 -8.92 18.96
CA THR A 60 -3.29 -9.09 20.16
C THR A 60 -4.39 -10.10 19.92
N ILE A 61 -4.53 -11.08 20.82
CA ILE A 61 -5.63 -12.06 20.84
C ILE A 61 -6.62 -11.66 21.91
N ILE A 62 -7.91 -11.63 21.55
CA ILE A 62 -9.02 -11.20 22.38
C ILE A 62 -10.08 -12.29 22.40
N TYR A 63 -10.70 -12.56 23.53
CA TYR A 63 -11.89 -13.41 23.60
C TYR A 63 -13.10 -12.66 23.04
N ALA A 64 -13.68 -13.14 21.93
CA ALA A 64 -14.73 -12.44 21.19
C ALA A 64 -15.99 -12.14 22.05
N GLN A 65 -16.41 -13.07 22.90
CA GLN A 65 -17.60 -12.90 23.74
C GLN A 65 -17.43 -11.89 24.88
N SER A 66 -16.26 -11.85 25.51
CA SER A 66 -16.02 -11.01 26.71
C SER A 66 -15.25 -9.73 26.41
N LEU A 67 -14.69 -9.61 25.21
CA LEU A 67 -13.81 -8.52 24.76
C LEU A 67 -12.57 -8.35 25.67
N LYS A 68 -12.19 -9.39 26.40
CA LYS A 68 -10.98 -9.39 27.23
C LYS A 68 -9.78 -9.83 26.40
N VAL A 69 -8.68 -9.09 26.53
CA VAL A 69 -7.40 -9.49 25.96
C VAL A 69 -6.96 -10.81 26.59
N LYS A 70 -6.64 -11.80 25.74
CA LYS A 70 -6.03 -13.06 26.16
C LYS A 70 -4.52 -12.90 26.28
N ALA A 71 -3.91 -12.31 25.26
CA ALA A 71 -2.47 -12.05 25.21
C ALA A 71 -2.15 -11.01 24.12
N GLU A 72 -1.10 -10.25 24.34
CA GLU A 72 -0.30 -9.59 23.30
C GLU A 72 0.94 -10.47 23.08
N ILE A 73 1.33 -10.66 21.82
CA ILE A 73 2.37 -11.62 21.40
C ILE A 73 3.29 -10.94 20.41
N ASP A 74 4.58 -10.89 20.73
CA ASP A 74 5.61 -10.35 19.82
C ASP A 74 5.69 -11.23 18.56
N VAL A 75 5.82 -10.57 17.40
CA VAL A 75 5.98 -11.17 16.07
C VAL A 75 7.12 -10.47 15.33
N GLY A 76 7.18 -10.56 14.01
CA GLY A 76 8.16 -9.81 13.25
C GLY A 76 7.79 -8.33 13.12
N ASP A 77 8.74 -7.54 12.60
CA ASP A 77 8.66 -6.08 12.43
C ASP A 77 7.51 -5.68 11.47
N ASP A 78 6.77 -4.64 11.86
CA ASP A 78 5.68 -4.01 11.09
C ASP A 78 4.61 -5.03 10.60
N PRO A 79 3.92 -5.78 11.51
CA PRO A 79 2.89 -6.73 11.12
C PRO A 79 1.68 -6.03 10.49
N ARG A 80 1.27 -6.44 9.28
CA ARG A 80 0.21 -5.75 8.50
C ARG A 80 -1.13 -6.46 8.55
N THR A 81 -1.16 -7.73 8.22
CA THR A 81 -2.40 -8.50 8.19
C THR A 81 -2.26 -9.85 8.86
N VAL A 82 -3.39 -10.35 9.34
CA VAL A 82 -3.48 -11.62 10.06
C VAL A 82 -4.56 -12.51 9.45
N THR A 83 -4.37 -13.84 9.54
CA THR A 83 -5.38 -14.81 9.10
C THR A 83 -5.35 -16.05 9.98
N PHE A 84 -6.50 -16.49 10.50
CA PHE A 84 -6.58 -17.75 11.22
C PHE A 84 -6.46 -18.95 10.27
N MET A 85 -5.86 -20.03 10.76
CA MET A 85 -6.01 -21.33 10.14
C MET A 85 -7.45 -21.83 10.31
N PRO A 86 -7.96 -22.69 9.40
CA PRO A 86 -9.35 -23.16 9.45
C PRO A 86 -9.75 -23.87 10.75
N ASP A 87 -8.78 -24.43 11.47
CA ASP A 87 -8.97 -25.10 12.76
C ASP A 87 -9.00 -24.13 13.96
N SER A 88 -8.86 -22.81 13.73
CA SER A 88 -8.76 -21.77 14.77
C SER A 88 -7.61 -21.94 15.78
N GLN A 89 -6.69 -22.91 15.56
CA GLN A 89 -5.60 -23.22 16.50
C GLN A 89 -4.37 -22.35 16.27
N LYS A 90 -4.19 -21.87 15.05
CA LYS A 90 -3.04 -21.08 14.66
C LYS A 90 -3.46 -19.82 13.90
N LEU A 91 -2.62 -18.81 14.00
CA LEU A 91 -2.71 -17.55 13.26
C LEU A 91 -1.45 -17.36 12.43
N LEU A 92 -1.61 -16.87 11.22
CA LEU A 92 -0.52 -16.42 10.35
C LEU A 92 -0.52 -14.89 10.33
N VAL A 93 0.68 -14.30 10.31
CA VAL A 93 0.89 -12.84 10.35
C VAL A 93 1.90 -12.47 9.28
N SER A 94 1.61 -11.47 8.44
CA SER A 94 2.58 -10.90 7.51
C SER A 94 3.43 -9.83 8.21
N ASN A 95 4.76 -10.01 8.26
CA ASN A 95 5.71 -9.09 8.89
C ASN A 95 6.37 -8.25 7.80
N HIS A 96 5.82 -7.07 7.54
CA HIS A 96 6.20 -6.23 6.40
C HIS A 96 7.65 -5.74 6.48
N GLY A 97 8.16 -5.50 7.68
CA GLY A 97 9.53 -5.01 7.91
C GLY A 97 10.61 -6.08 7.88
N LEU A 98 10.27 -7.38 8.00
CA LEU A 98 11.24 -8.49 8.09
C LEU A 98 11.20 -9.49 6.93
N ASP A 99 10.38 -9.27 5.90
CA ASP A 99 10.25 -10.20 4.77
C ASP A 99 9.89 -11.64 5.20
N THR A 100 9.05 -11.79 6.25
CA THR A 100 8.65 -13.08 6.83
C THR A 100 7.16 -13.15 7.09
N ILE A 101 6.66 -14.36 7.37
CA ILE A 101 5.37 -14.57 8.04
C ILE A 101 5.59 -15.29 9.37
N SER A 102 4.93 -14.81 10.43
CA SER A 102 4.90 -15.49 11.73
C SER A 102 3.77 -16.49 11.81
N VAL A 103 4.00 -17.61 12.53
CA VAL A 103 2.99 -18.60 12.89
C VAL A 103 2.82 -18.58 14.41
N VAL A 104 1.62 -18.26 14.88
CA VAL A 104 1.29 -18.15 16.29
C VAL A 104 0.37 -19.29 16.72
N ASP A 105 0.69 -19.96 17.83
CA ASP A 105 -0.19 -20.94 18.50
C ASP A 105 -1.13 -20.18 19.43
N ILE A 106 -2.44 -20.21 19.12
CA ILE A 106 -3.46 -19.46 19.86
C ILE A 106 -3.60 -19.95 21.30
N ASN A 107 -3.52 -21.26 21.54
CA ASN A 107 -3.71 -21.83 22.85
C ASN A 107 -2.54 -21.52 23.78
N LYS A 108 -1.31 -21.64 23.29
CA LYS A 108 -0.09 -21.34 24.04
C LYS A 108 0.18 -19.83 24.13
N ALA A 109 -0.43 -19.03 23.25
CA ALA A 109 -0.20 -17.61 23.11
C ALA A 109 1.28 -17.26 22.89
N VAL A 110 1.91 -17.92 21.91
CA VAL A 110 3.32 -17.70 21.54
C VAL A 110 3.52 -17.88 20.04
N GLN A 111 4.49 -17.17 19.46
CA GLN A 111 5.02 -17.47 18.14
C GLN A 111 5.75 -18.81 18.17
N ILE A 112 5.41 -19.71 17.23
CA ILE A 112 5.97 -21.07 17.17
C ILE A 112 6.86 -21.29 15.95
N ALA A 113 6.75 -20.46 14.93
CA ALA A 113 7.58 -20.50 13.73
C ALA A 113 7.58 -19.15 13.02
N GLU A 114 8.58 -18.96 12.16
CA GLU A 114 8.69 -17.86 11.23
C GLU A 114 9.17 -18.42 9.89
N TYR A 115 8.49 -18.04 8.80
CA TYR A 115 8.81 -18.52 7.47
C TYR A 115 9.24 -17.35 6.59
N PRO A 116 10.42 -17.42 5.95
CA PRO A 116 10.86 -16.40 5.02
C PRO A 116 9.97 -16.39 3.76
N VAL A 117 9.63 -15.20 3.31
CA VAL A 117 8.92 -14.91 2.05
C VAL A 117 9.70 -13.85 1.27
N GLY A 118 9.09 -13.16 0.33
CA GLY A 118 9.77 -12.07 -0.35
C GLY A 118 9.46 -10.71 0.27
N SER A 119 9.97 -9.67 -0.38
CA SER A 119 10.07 -8.33 0.19
C SER A 119 8.73 -7.65 0.43
N LEU A 120 8.63 -7.03 1.59
CA LEU A 120 7.51 -6.24 2.07
C LEU A 120 6.18 -7.03 2.02
N PRO A 121 6.05 -8.19 2.71
CA PRO A 121 4.81 -8.95 2.73
C PRO A 121 3.67 -8.11 3.32
N TYR A 122 2.56 -8.00 2.59
CA TYR A 122 1.41 -7.17 2.99
C TYR A 122 0.19 -8.05 3.30
N GLY A 123 -0.66 -8.32 2.32
CA GLY A 123 -1.83 -9.18 2.50
C GLY A 123 -1.46 -10.65 2.67
N ILE A 124 -2.09 -11.34 3.63
CA ILE A 124 -1.99 -12.78 3.80
C ILE A 124 -3.36 -13.43 3.94
N VAL A 125 -3.58 -14.50 3.17
CA VAL A 125 -4.75 -15.40 3.32
C VAL A 125 -4.29 -16.85 3.23
N ASN A 126 -5.10 -17.80 3.68
CA ASN A 126 -4.78 -19.22 3.58
C ASN A 126 -6.01 -20.08 3.26
N ASN A 127 -5.77 -21.24 2.66
CA ASN A 127 -6.79 -22.26 2.41
C ASN A 127 -6.59 -23.54 3.25
N GLY A 128 -5.78 -23.46 4.29
CA GLY A 128 -5.44 -24.57 5.17
C GLY A 128 -4.25 -25.42 4.70
N THR A 129 -3.94 -25.46 3.39
CA THR A 129 -2.79 -26.14 2.80
C THR A 129 -1.68 -25.15 2.48
N TYR A 130 -2.04 -24.07 1.82
CA TYR A 130 -1.12 -23.01 1.42
C TYR A 130 -1.52 -21.68 2.07
N ALA A 131 -0.52 -20.87 2.41
CA ALA A 131 -0.71 -19.45 2.60
C ALA A 131 -0.29 -18.72 1.31
N PHE A 132 -1.05 -17.68 0.96
CA PHE A 132 -0.78 -16.77 -0.15
C PHE A 132 -0.40 -15.42 0.45
N VAL A 133 0.75 -14.90 0.06
CA VAL A 133 1.32 -13.68 0.65
C VAL A 133 1.63 -12.68 -0.47
N ALA A 134 1.07 -11.50 -0.39
CA ALA A 134 1.36 -10.41 -1.32
C ALA A 134 2.75 -9.83 -1.00
N GLU A 135 3.72 -10.01 -1.89
CA GLU A 135 5.04 -9.39 -1.80
C GLU A 135 4.98 -8.00 -2.46
N PHE A 136 4.62 -7.01 -1.67
CA PHE A 136 4.42 -5.63 -2.13
C PHE A 136 5.64 -5.09 -2.86
N GLY A 137 6.85 -5.38 -2.36
CA GLY A 137 8.10 -4.91 -2.94
C GLY A 137 8.52 -5.58 -4.25
N LEU A 138 7.92 -6.73 -4.62
CA LEU A 138 8.39 -7.53 -5.75
C LEU A 138 7.34 -7.79 -6.85
N GLY A 139 6.10 -7.32 -6.68
CA GLY A 139 5.04 -7.53 -7.68
C GLY A 139 4.70 -9.00 -7.91
N ARG A 140 4.61 -9.80 -6.82
CA ARG A 140 4.29 -11.23 -6.91
C ARG A 140 3.58 -11.72 -5.66
N ILE A 141 3.02 -12.92 -5.74
CA ILE A 141 2.41 -13.65 -4.61
C ILE A 141 3.28 -14.85 -4.28
N SER A 142 3.76 -14.96 -3.04
CA SER A 142 4.37 -16.18 -2.53
C SER A 142 3.31 -17.22 -2.18
N VAL A 143 3.52 -18.46 -2.63
CA VAL A 143 2.75 -19.65 -2.24
C VAL A 143 3.55 -20.43 -1.21
N VAL A 144 3.13 -20.40 0.05
CA VAL A 144 3.82 -21.06 1.16
C VAL A 144 3.13 -22.37 1.51
N ASP A 145 3.84 -23.49 1.42
CA ASP A 145 3.38 -24.80 1.91
C ASP A 145 3.40 -24.80 3.45
N LEU A 146 2.24 -24.76 4.07
CA LEU A 146 2.10 -24.64 5.52
C LEU A 146 2.54 -25.88 6.30
N SER A 147 2.60 -27.04 5.63
CA SER A 147 3.10 -28.27 6.25
C SER A 147 4.63 -28.31 6.34
N LYS A 148 5.31 -27.61 5.43
CA LYS A 148 6.78 -27.57 5.32
C LYS A 148 7.37 -26.25 5.81
N GLY A 149 6.59 -25.18 5.82
CA GLY A 149 7.06 -23.83 6.17
C GLY A 149 8.02 -23.23 5.14
N VAL A 150 7.80 -23.51 3.85
CA VAL A 150 8.64 -23.01 2.76
C VAL A 150 7.80 -22.47 1.61
N VAL A 151 8.33 -21.49 0.91
CA VAL A 151 7.76 -21.02 -0.36
C VAL A 151 7.99 -22.10 -1.42
N VAL A 152 6.92 -22.51 -2.09
CA VAL A 152 6.93 -23.55 -3.14
C VAL A 152 6.72 -22.97 -4.53
N ASP A 153 6.14 -21.75 -4.64
CA ASP A 153 5.94 -21.06 -5.91
C ASP A 153 5.84 -19.55 -5.73
N HIS A 154 6.03 -18.82 -6.82
CA HIS A 154 5.82 -17.38 -6.92
C HIS A 154 4.96 -17.05 -8.15
N ILE A 155 3.84 -16.39 -7.92
CA ILE A 155 2.93 -15.96 -8.99
C ILE A 155 3.19 -14.48 -9.29
N SER A 156 3.72 -14.17 -10.47
CA SER A 156 3.94 -12.78 -10.89
C SER A 156 2.62 -12.07 -11.13
N VAL A 157 2.46 -10.89 -10.54
CA VAL A 157 1.32 -9.98 -10.68
C VAL A 157 1.81 -8.57 -11.00
N ASP A 158 0.92 -7.59 -11.06
CA ASP A 158 1.31 -6.20 -11.25
C ASP A 158 2.03 -5.64 -9.99
N LEU A 159 2.66 -4.47 -10.08
CA LEU A 159 3.42 -3.87 -8.99
C LEU A 159 2.53 -3.57 -7.76
N PHE A 160 3.15 -3.60 -6.59
CA PHE A 160 2.55 -3.26 -5.31
C PHE A 160 1.27 -4.04 -4.98
N PRO A 161 1.27 -5.41 -5.09
CA PRO A 161 0.14 -6.21 -4.61
C PRO A 161 -0.07 -5.96 -3.11
N SER A 162 -1.29 -5.66 -2.73
CA SER A 162 -1.61 -5.24 -1.36
C SER A 162 -2.59 -6.19 -0.68
N ALA A 163 -3.89 -6.06 -0.92
CA ALA A 163 -4.85 -6.94 -0.28
C ALA A 163 -5.15 -8.18 -1.12
N LEU A 164 -5.50 -9.24 -0.40
CA LEU A 164 -5.84 -10.55 -0.94
C LEU A 164 -7.24 -10.96 -0.47
N ALA A 165 -8.02 -11.59 -1.36
CA ALA A 165 -9.23 -12.29 -0.97
C ALA A 165 -9.37 -13.61 -1.73
N LEU A 166 -9.80 -14.66 -1.02
CA LEU A 166 -10.19 -15.93 -1.63
C LEU A 166 -11.66 -15.90 -2.05
N ASP A 167 -12.01 -16.62 -3.09
CA ASP A 167 -13.42 -16.94 -3.34
C ASP A 167 -13.93 -17.97 -2.32
N SER A 168 -15.26 -18.07 -2.18
CA SER A 168 -15.91 -19.00 -1.23
C SER A 168 -15.57 -20.49 -1.47
N GLY A 169 -15.06 -20.82 -2.65
CA GLY A 169 -14.62 -22.16 -3.00
C GLY A 169 -13.13 -22.40 -2.82
N GLY A 170 -12.34 -21.39 -2.44
CA GLY A 170 -10.89 -21.48 -2.32
C GLY A 170 -10.14 -21.79 -3.61
N LYS A 171 -10.78 -21.52 -4.78
CA LYS A 171 -10.24 -21.83 -6.11
C LYS A 171 -9.64 -20.63 -6.81
N ARG A 172 -9.99 -19.43 -6.38
CA ARG A 172 -9.51 -18.18 -6.94
C ARG A 172 -8.99 -17.27 -5.85
N LEU A 173 -7.94 -16.54 -6.18
CA LEU A 173 -7.40 -15.48 -5.36
C LEU A 173 -7.53 -14.16 -6.11
N PHE A 174 -8.10 -13.15 -5.47
CA PHE A 174 -8.18 -11.78 -5.94
C PHE A 174 -7.09 -10.96 -5.26
N VAL A 175 -6.37 -10.18 -6.06
CA VAL A 175 -5.23 -9.37 -5.59
C VAL A 175 -5.46 -7.93 -6.00
N THR A 176 -5.53 -7.01 -5.06
CA THR A 176 -5.51 -5.58 -5.35
C THR A 176 -4.10 -5.05 -5.48
N HIS A 177 -3.93 -3.93 -6.16
CA HIS A 177 -2.65 -3.27 -6.36
C HIS A 177 -2.72 -1.83 -5.86
N PHE A 178 -1.83 -1.47 -4.95
CA PHE A 178 -1.84 -0.19 -4.25
C PHE A 178 -1.85 1.03 -5.16
N SER A 179 -0.97 1.05 -6.17
CA SER A 179 -0.76 2.21 -7.04
C SER A 179 -1.71 2.29 -8.24
N SER A 180 -2.58 1.28 -8.42
CA SER A 180 -3.44 1.20 -9.61
C SER A 180 -4.82 0.67 -9.27
N GLY A 181 -5.78 0.91 -10.20
CA GLY A 181 -7.11 0.31 -10.14
C GLY A 181 -7.18 -1.09 -10.76
N ILE A 182 -6.10 -1.86 -10.75
CA ILE A 182 -6.10 -3.23 -11.28
C ILE A 182 -6.36 -4.22 -10.15
N ILE A 183 -7.15 -5.25 -10.46
CA ILE A 183 -7.34 -6.44 -9.62
C ILE A 183 -6.90 -7.64 -10.44
N SER A 184 -5.88 -8.36 -9.98
CA SER A 184 -5.45 -9.61 -10.58
C SER A 184 -6.29 -10.78 -10.06
N VAL A 185 -6.78 -11.65 -10.95
CA VAL A 185 -7.50 -12.87 -10.61
C VAL A 185 -6.59 -14.06 -10.89
N ILE A 186 -6.29 -14.83 -9.86
CA ILE A 186 -5.40 -15.99 -9.92
C ILE A 186 -6.23 -17.26 -9.78
N ASP A 187 -6.00 -18.22 -10.67
CA ASP A 187 -6.49 -19.59 -10.52
C ASP A 187 -5.54 -20.36 -9.59
N LEU A 188 -6.06 -20.90 -8.49
CA LEU A 188 -5.30 -21.58 -7.45
C LEU A 188 -5.07 -23.09 -7.74
N ILE A 189 -5.55 -23.59 -8.87
CA ILE A 189 -5.19 -24.94 -9.35
C ILE A 189 -3.92 -24.87 -10.18
N THR A 190 -3.80 -23.82 -11.01
CA THR A 190 -2.67 -23.64 -11.94
C THR A 190 -1.62 -22.65 -11.44
N PHE A 191 -1.91 -21.89 -10.40
CA PHE A 191 -1.10 -20.78 -9.86
C PHE A 191 -0.77 -19.72 -10.92
N THR A 192 -1.74 -19.39 -11.78
CA THR A 192 -1.56 -18.41 -12.86
C THR A 192 -2.60 -17.29 -12.80
N VAL A 193 -2.19 -16.09 -13.22
CA VAL A 193 -3.13 -14.98 -13.43
C VAL A 193 -4.00 -15.29 -14.65
N VAL A 194 -5.30 -15.42 -14.45
CA VAL A 194 -6.27 -15.75 -15.51
C VAL A 194 -7.02 -14.52 -16.01
N GLN A 195 -7.09 -13.46 -15.23
CA GLN A 195 -7.80 -12.23 -15.58
C GLN A 195 -7.21 -11.02 -14.85
N ARG A 196 -7.36 -9.84 -15.46
CA ARG A 196 -7.16 -8.52 -14.82
C ARG A 196 -8.42 -7.70 -14.98
N ILE A 197 -8.91 -7.14 -13.87
CA ILE A 197 -10.10 -6.30 -13.84
C ILE A 197 -9.64 -4.87 -13.57
N SER A 198 -10.04 -3.90 -14.39
CA SER A 198 -9.75 -2.49 -14.15
C SER A 198 -10.93 -1.82 -13.46
N THR A 199 -10.67 -1.11 -12.36
CA THR A 199 -11.63 -0.25 -11.66
C THR A 199 -11.53 1.22 -12.10
N GLY A 200 -10.58 1.54 -12.99
CA GLY A 200 -10.32 2.86 -13.56
C GLY A 200 -8.83 3.24 -13.48
N SER A 201 -8.34 3.97 -14.47
CA SER A 201 -6.97 4.49 -14.48
C SER A 201 -6.77 5.65 -13.49
N ASP A 202 -7.85 6.23 -13.00
CA ASP A 202 -7.91 7.33 -12.03
C ASP A 202 -8.05 6.84 -10.58
N THR A 203 -8.06 5.52 -10.33
CA THR A 203 -8.17 4.91 -8.99
C THR A 203 -6.83 4.36 -8.50
N ASN A 204 -6.58 4.49 -7.19
CA ASN A 204 -5.41 3.96 -6.49
C ASN A 204 -5.72 3.74 -4.99
N LEU A 205 -4.70 3.53 -4.17
CA LEU A 205 -4.80 3.24 -2.74
C LEU A 205 -5.70 2.04 -2.44
N SER A 206 -5.58 1.00 -3.28
CA SER A 206 -6.38 -0.23 -3.20
C SER A 206 -5.82 -1.18 -2.15
N GLN A 207 -6.15 -0.98 -0.87
CA GLN A 207 -5.53 -1.70 0.25
C GLN A 207 -6.41 -2.77 0.87
N PHE A 208 -7.62 -2.91 0.38
CA PHE A 208 -8.57 -3.91 0.87
C PHE A 208 -9.49 -4.40 -0.25
N ILE A 209 -10.01 -5.61 -0.08
CA ILE A 209 -11.05 -6.20 -0.92
C ILE A 209 -11.94 -7.08 -0.06
N ALA A 210 -13.24 -6.82 -0.05
CA ALA A 210 -14.22 -7.67 0.59
C ALA A 210 -15.04 -8.42 -0.46
N VAL A 211 -15.17 -9.74 -0.31
CA VAL A 211 -16.05 -10.56 -1.11
C VAL A 211 -17.33 -10.82 -0.32
N ASN A 212 -18.50 -10.62 -0.93
CA ASN A 212 -19.78 -10.90 -0.27
C ASN A 212 -19.98 -12.41 -0.02
N SER A 213 -20.91 -12.75 0.85
CA SER A 213 -21.08 -14.12 1.36
C SER A 213 -21.47 -15.14 0.27
N ASP A 214 -22.12 -14.71 -0.83
CA ASP A 214 -22.46 -15.57 -1.95
C ASP A 214 -21.36 -15.65 -3.03
N GLY A 215 -20.26 -14.89 -2.88
CA GLY A 215 -19.14 -14.87 -3.80
C GLY A 215 -19.40 -14.20 -5.14
N SER A 216 -20.51 -13.45 -5.27
CA SER A 216 -20.90 -12.82 -6.53
C SER A 216 -20.26 -11.46 -6.77
N LYS A 217 -19.94 -10.71 -5.71
CA LYS A 217 -19.43 -9.36 -5.78
C LYS A 217 -18.22 -9.15 -4.86
N ALA A 218 -17.32 -8.28 -5.31
CA ALA A 218 -16.27 -7.72 -4.46
C ALA A 218 -16.44 -6.20 -4.32
N TYR A 219 -16.12 -5.70 -3.13
CA TYR A 219 -16.14 -4.29 -2.75
C TYR A 219 -14.72 -3.84 -2.46
N ILE A 220 -14.26 -2.82 -3.17
CA ILE A 220 -12.88 -2.34 -3.12
C ILE A 220 -12.89 -0.86 -2.74
N PRO A 221 -12.54 -0.51 -1.48
CA PRO A 221 -12.32 0.87 -1.09
C PRO A 221 -11.09 1.42 -1.81
N GLN A 222 -11.21 2.59 -2.39
CA GLN A 222 -10.17 3.22 -3.21
C GLN A 222 -10.31 4.74 -3.16
N THR A 223 -9.23 5.42 -3.54
CA THR A 223 -9.25 6.84 -3.85
C THR A 223 -9.28 7.02 -5.36
N ARG A 224 -10.20 7.83 -5.84
CA ARG A 224 -10.23 8.29 -7.21
C ARG A 224 -9.68 9.70 -7.29
N SER A 225 -8.73 9.94 -8.18
CA SER A 225 -7.98 11.19 -8.27
C SER A 225 -8.16 11.85 -9.62
N ASN A 226 -8.68 13.08 -9.64
CA ASN A 226 -8.69 13.91 -10.84
C ASN A 226 -7.39 14.71 -10.93
N VAL A 227 -6.31 14.04 -11.33
CA VAL A 227 -4.96 14.62 -11.43
C VAL A 227 -4.83 15.71 -12.49
N THR A 228 -5.78 15.80 -13.43
CA THR A 228 -5.78 16.80 -14.50
C THR A 228 -6.41 18.12 -14.09
N ASN A 229 -6.96 18.21 -12.88
CA ASN A 229 -7.50 19.44 -12.36
C ASN A 229 -6.37 20.45 -12.09
N GLU A 230 -6.49 21.66 -12.63
CA GLU A 230 -5.52 22.74 -12.43
C GLU A 230 -5.66 23.45 -11.08
N ALA A 231 -6.68 23.11 -10.29
CA ALA A 231 -6.87 23.60 -8.93
C ALA A 231 -7.16 22.43 -8.00
N LEU A 232 -6.31 22.25 -7.00
CA LEU A 232 -6.49 21.23 -5.97
C LEU A 232 -7.56 21.72 -4.97
N LEU A 233 -8.79 21.30 -5.17
CA LEU A 233 -9.95 21.74 -4.38
C LEU A 233 -10.80 20.53 -3.97
N PHE A 234 -11.44 20.66 -2.82
CA PHE A 234 -12.51 19.75 -2.39
C PHE A 234 -13.57 19.58 -3.49
N ASP A 235 -14.22 18.43 -3.58
CA ASP A 235 -15.24 18.04 -4.58
C ASP A 235 -14.77 17.98 -6.05
N THR A 236 -13.52 18.27 -6.35
CA THR A 236 -13.04 18.29 -7.73
C THR A 236 -11.78 17.49 -7.97
N THR A 237 -11.09 17.06 -6.90
CA THR A 237 -9.73 16.54 -6.99
C THR A 237 -9.58 15.10 -6.47
N VAL A 238 -9.98 14.85 -5.24
CA VAL A 238 -9.85 13.55 -4.57
C VAL A 238 -11.23 13.07 -4.14
N PHE A 239 -11.58 11.84 -4.52
CA PHE A 239 -12.89 11.26 -4.25
C PHE A 239 -12.72 9.91 -3.55
N PRO A 240 -13.15 9.80 -2.29
CA PRO A 240 -13.23 8.51 -1.61
C PRO A 240 -14.38 7.69 -2.20
N ILE A 241 -14.08 6.47 -2.66
CA ILE A 241 -15.06 5.63 -3.33
C ILE A 241 -14.96 4.17 -2.88
N VAL A 242 -16.04 3.41 -3.10
CA VAL A 242 -16.01 1.95 -3.14
C VAL A 242 -16.40 1.49 -4.53
N ASN A 243 -15.48 0.84 -5.23
CA ASN A 243 -15.78 0.16 -6.48
C ASN A 243 -16.39 -1.21 -6.22
N VAL A 244 -17.38 -1.58 -7.02
CA VAL A 244 -18.06 -2.88 -6.95
C VAL A 244 -17.76 -3.67 -8.21
N VAL A 245 -17.31 -4.91 -8.05
CA VAL A 245 -16.92 -5.80 -9.14
C VAL A 245 -17.81 -7.04 -9.13
N ASP A 246 -18.34 -7.40 -10.30
CA ASP A 246 -18.99 -8.69 -10.54
C ASP A 246 -17.92 -9.77 -10.69
N LEU A 247 -17.87 -10.72 -9.77
CA LEU A 247 -16.89 -11.80 -9.75
C LEU A 247 -17.25 -12.97 -10.68
N SER A 248 -18.47 -13.02 -11.19
CA SER A 248 -18.89 -14.03 -12.17
C SER A 248 -18.48 -13.64 -13.59
N GLN A 249 -18.52 -12.35 -13.91
CA GLN A 249 -18.17 -11.78 -15.21
C GLN A 249 -16.80 -11.11 -15.22
N PHE A 250 -16.17 -10.90 -14.07
CA PHE A 250 -14.93 -10.15 -13.88
C PHE A 250 -15.01 -8.72 -14.45
N THR A 251 -16.09 -8.02 -14.14
CA THR A 251 -16.36 -6.67 -14.67
C THR A 251 -16.69 -5.69 -13.57
N LEU A 252 -16.26 -4.44 -13.76
CA LEU A 252 -16.61 -3.32 -12.88
C LEU A 252 -18.10 -2.96 -13.07
N LEU A 253 -18.82 -2.89 -11.96
CA LEU A 253 -20.22 -2.44 -11.92
C LEU A 253 -20.28 -0.93 -11.67
N ASN A 254 -20.02 -0.12 -12.70
CA ASN A 254 -19.97 1.34 -12.58
C ASN A 254 -21.23 1.97 -11.98
N SER A 255 -22.41 1.39 -12.23
CA SER A 255 -23.69 1.87 -11.69
C SER A 255 -23.86 1.59 -10.19
N GLU A 256 -23.05 0.70 -9.63
CA GLU A 256 -23.07 0.35 -8.21
C GLU A 256 -21.90 0.98 -7.43
N ARG A 257 -21.03 1.76 -8.09
CA ARG A 257 -19.97 2.51 -7.40
C ARG A 257 -20.58 3.43 -6.35
N ILE A 258 -20.03 3.39 -5.15
CA ILE A 258 -20.42 4.27 -4.05
C ILE A 258 -19.41 5.41 -3.97
N THR A 259 -19.88 6.64 -4.10
CA THR A 259 -19.09 7.86 -3.88
C THR A 259 -19.43 8.36 -2.48
N LEU A 260 -18.48 8.31 -1.57
CA LEU A 260 -18.73 8.48 -0.14
C LEU A 260 -19.16 9.91 0.21
N ASP A 261 -18.56 10.94 -0.40
CA ASP A 261 -18.92 12.34 -0.16
C ASP A 261 -20.39 12.65 -0.47
N THR A 262 -21.04 11.84 -1.34
CA THR A 262 -22.46 12.01 -1.68
C THR A 262 -23.37 10.98 -1.02
N ALA A 263 -22.81 9.86 -0.61
CA ALA A 263 -23.54 8.79 0.06
C ALA A 263 -23.62 9.02 1.57
N ASP A 264 -22.60 9.63 2.15
CA ASP A 264 -22.44 9.87 3.58
C ASP A 264 -21.98 11.34 3.83
N GLU A 265 -20.88 11.53 4.50
CA GLU A 265 -20.19 12.81 4.76
C GLU A 265 -18.83 12.82 4.06
N PRO A 266 -18.17 13.99 3.93
CA PRO A 266 -16.78 14.03 3.46
C PRO A 266 -15.87 13.21 4.37
N VAL A 267 -15.19 12.22 3.78
CA VAL A 267 -14.27 11.32 4.47
C VAL A 267 -12.94 11.23 3.71
N ASN A 268 -11.90 10.70 4.36
CA ASN A 268 -10.60 10.56 3.73
C ASN A 268 -10.05 9.15 3.89
N MET A 269 -9.43 8.65 2.83
CA MET A 269 -8.76 7.35 2.78
C MET A 269 -9.66 6.19 3.21
N PRO A 270 -10.69 5.85 2.43
CA PRO A 270 -11.45 4.63 2.64
C PRO A 270 -10.50 3.42 2.57
N PHE A 271 -10.44 2.62 3.64
CA PHE A 271 -9.38 1.65 3.81
C PHE A 271 -9.87 0.19 3.82
N ALA A 272 -10.85 -0.12 4.65
CA ALA A 272 -11.30 -1.50 4.84
C ALA A 272 -12.81 -1.60 4.99
N VAL A 273 -13.38 -2.68 4.48
CA VAL A 273 -14.83 -2.93 4.40
C VAL A 273 -15.20 -4.21 5.13
N ALA A 274 -16.27 -4.16 5.94
CA ALA A 274 -16.97 -5.32 6.43
C ALA A 274 -18.43 -5.29 5.93
N LEU A 275 -18.94 -6.44 5.50
CA LEU A 275 -20.32 -6.59 5.05
C LEU A 275 -21.14 -7.29 6.14
N SER A 276 -22.39 -6.86 6.33
CA SER A 276 -23.32 -7.59 7.19
C SER A 276 -23.56 -9.01 6.65
N PRO A 277 -23.85 -10.01 7.51
CA PRO A 277 -24.08 -11.40 7.06
C PRO A 277 -25.17 -11.55 5.99
N ASP A 278 -26.13 -10.63 5.95
CA ASP A 278 -27.21 -10.60 4.95
C ASP A 278 -26.86 -9.80 3.68
N ASN A 279 -25.63 -9.28 3.59
CA ASN A 279 -25.10 -8.45 2.49
C ASN A 279 -25.91 -7.16 2.22
N LYS A 280 -26.61 -6.61 3.21
CA LYS A 280 -27.40 -5.39 3.03
C LYS A 280 -26.73 -4.14 3.54
N THR A 281 -25.82 -4.28 4.49
CA THR A 281 -25.12 -3.16 5.10
C THR A 281 -23.62 -3.31 4.92
N MET A 282 -22.97 -2.23 4.52
CA MET A 282 -21.52 -2.11 4.45
C MET A 282 -21.04 -1.17 5.56
N TYR A 283 -20.02 -1.60 6.28
CA TYR A 283 -19.27 -0.79 7.25
C TYR A 283 -17.90 -0.54 6.65
N LEU A 284 -17.53 0.73 6.50
CA LEU A 284 -16.32 1.16 5.85
C LEU A 284 -15.48 2.00 6.80
N ALA A 285 -14.28 1.53 7.12
CA ALA A 285 -13.31 2.29 7.90
C ALA A 285 -12.57 3.29 7.02
N ASN A 286 -12.59 4.57 7.40
CA ASN A 286 -11.92 5.67 6.72
C ASN A 286 -10.68 6.08 7.54
N ALA A 287 -9.50 5.66 7.07
CA ALA A 287 -8.26 5.77 7.83
C ALA A 287 -7.78 7.22 8.02
N GLY A 288 -8.13 8.14 7.11
CA GLY A 288 -7.74 9.54 7.17
C GLY A 288 -8.67 10.41 7.99
N SER A 289 -9.96 10.10 8.07
CA SER A 289 -10.97 10.87 8.83
C SER A 289 -11.35 10.25 10.18
N ASN A 290 -10.76 9.10 10.56
CA ASN A 290 -10.92 8.43 11.86
C ASN A 290 -12.37 8.02 12.18
N ASP A 291 -13.10 7.54 11.19
CA ASP A 291 -14.50 7.21 11.29
C ASP A 291 -14.87 5.92 10.56
N VAL A 292 -16.14 5.52 10.67
CA VAL A 292 -16.76 4.42 9.94
C VAL A 292 -18.03 4.92 9.29
N SER A 293 -18.08 4.92 7.95
CA SER A 293 -19.31 5.10 7.19
C SER A 293 -20.14 3.82 7.18
N VAL A 294 -21.43 3.93 7.43
CA VAL A 294 -22.39 2.81 7.39
C VAL A 294 -23.32 3.01 6.20
N ILE A 295 -23.23 2.15 5.22
CA ILE A 295 -23.91 2.28 3.92
C ILE A 295 -24.95 1.18 3.75
N ASP A 296 -26.18 1.54 3.43
CA ASP A 296 -27.21 0.65 2.93
C ASP A 296 -26.91 0.30 1.46
N LEU A 297 -26.65 -0.98 1.18
CA LEU A 297 -26.26 -1.47 -0.14
C LEU A 297 -27.43 -1.61 -1.15
N GLU A 298 -28.66 -1.49 -0.70
CA GLU A 298 -29.83 -1.46 -1.59
C GLU A 298 -30.03 -0.06 -2.18
N THR A 299 -29.77 0.96 -1.38
CA THR A 299 -29.94 2.38 -1.76
C THR A 299 -28.65 3.10 -2.10
N ASN A 300 -27.48 2.53 -1.77
CA ASN A 300 -26.16 3.14 -1.84
C ASN A 300 -26.06 4.47 -1.07
N LYS A 301 -26.69 4.55 0.10
CA LYS A 301 -26.70 5.75 0.95
C LYS A 301 -26.22 5.45 2.36
N GLY A 302 -25.62 6.47 2.97
CA GLY A 302 -25.27 6.46 4.38
C GLY A 302 -26.51 6.37 5.26
N ILE A 303 -26.43 5.47 6.25
CA ILE A 303 -27.44 5.27 7.29
C ILE A 303 -26.85 5.49 8.70
N GLY A 304 -25.54 5.73 8.78
CA GLY A 304 -24.83 6.07 10.00
C GLY A 304 -23.39 6.48 9.69
N HIS A 305 -22.87 7.39 10.52
CA HIS A 305 -21.50 7.85 10.54
C HIS A 305 -20.99 7.76 11.98
N ILE A 306 -19.85 7.11 12.22
CA ILE A 306 -19.43 6.70 13.56
C ILE A 306 -17.96 7.06 13.78
N GLU A 307 -17.67 8.02 14.65
CA GLU A 307 -16.31 8.32 15.08
C GLU A 307 -15.69 7.13 15.81
N VAL A 308 -14.43 6.83 15.52
CA VAL A 308 -13.65 5.73 16.14
C VAL A 308 -12.30 6.25 16.66
N GLY A 309 -11.28 5.41 16.75
CA GLY A 309 -9.94 5.85 17.12
C GLY A 309 -9.09 6.22 15.91
N ALA A 310 -7.86 6.68 16.16
CA ALA A 310 -6.96 7.20 15.14
C ALA A 310 -6.50 6.14 14.14
N ASN A 311 -6.65 6.48 12.86
CA ASN A 311 -6.19 5.72 11.70
C ASN A 311 -6.72 4.27 11.68
N PRO A 312 -8.03 4.07 11.49
CA PRO A 312 -8.64 2.74 11.43
C PRO A 312 -8.19 2.01 10.15
N ARG A 313 -7.36 0.97 10.30
CA ARG A 313 -6.76 0.20 9.18
C ARG A 313 -7.29 -1.21 9.05
N GLY A 314 -8.33 -1.56 9.77
CA GLY A 314 -8.98 -2.86 9.65
C GLY A 314 -10.36 -2.84 10.25
N ILE A 315 -11.24 -3.63 9.65
CA ILE A 315 -12.61 -3.77 10.09
C ILE A 315 -13.06 -5.22 9.91
N ALA A 316 -13.78 -5.74 10.88
CA ALA A 316 -14.40 -7.06 10.81
C ALA A 316 -15.78 -7.01 11.46
N ILE A 317 -16.63 -7.97 11.13
CA ILE A 317 -17.94 -8.13 11.77
C ILE A 317 -18.00 -9.49 12.45
N THR A 318 -18.65 -9.57 13.61
CA THR A 318 -18.89 -10.85 14.29
C THR A 318 -19.85 -11.70 13.47
N GLU A 319 -19.74 -13.03 13.59
CA GLU A 319 -20.52 -13.99 12.79
C GLU A 319 -22.03 -13.77 12.91
N ASN A 320 -22.52 -13.41 14.10
CA ASN A 320 -23.93 -13.10 14.34
C ASN A 320 -24.35 -11.69 13.85
N GLY A 321 -23.42 -10.92 13.29
CA GLY A 321 -23.68 -9.56 12.81
C GLY A 321 -23.91 -8.51 13.89
N ALA A 322 -23.74 -8.83 15.18
CA ALA A 322 -24.11 -7.94 16.28
C ALA A 322 -23.09 -6.83 16.55
N ASN A 323 -21.81 -7.07 16.24
CA ASN A 323 -20.75 -6.10 16.48
C ASN A 323 -19.84 -5.96 15.26
N VAL A 324 -19.44 -4.71 14.99
CA VAL A 324 -18.34 -4.38 14.09
C VAL A 324 -17.12 -4.02 14.92
N LEU A 325 -15.99 -4.56 14.52
CA LEU A 325 -14.70 -4.47 15.20
C LEU A 325 -13.77 -3.62 14.34
N VAL A 326 -13.24 -2.52 14.87
CA VAL A 326 -12.40 -1.57 14.12
C VAL A 326 -11.04 -1.45 14.77
N ASN A 327 -9.98 -1.82 14.05
CA ASN A 327 -8.60 -1.69 14.53
C ASN A 327 -8.09 -0.27 14.28
N ASN A 328 -7.94 0.52 15.33
CA ASN A 328 -7.43 1.88 15.33
C ASN A 328 -5.90 1.84 15.49
N ALA A 329 -5.17 1.77 14.38
CA ALA A 329 -3.74 1.47 14.36
C ALA A 329 -2.89 2.47 15.17
N LEU A 330 -3.19 3.78 15.10
CA LEU A 330 -2.41 4.81 15.79
C LEU A 330 -2.90 5.12 17.21
N ASP A 331 -3.93 4.43 17.68
CA ASP A 331 -4.34 4.46 19.09
C ASP A 331 -3.97 3.17 19.85
N GLY A 332 -3.57 2.11 19.14
CA GLY A 332 -3.36 0.80 19.71
C GLY A 332 -4.62 0.25 20.36
N THR A 333 -5.80 0.47 19.75
CA THR A 333 -7.10 0.10 20.31
C THR A 333 -8.03 -0.53 19.28
N LEU A 334 -8.99 -1.33 19.79
CA LEU A 334 -10.10 -1.86 19.02
C LEU A 334 -11.39 -1.13 19.45
N SER A 335 -12.07 -0.46 18.51
CA SER A 335 -13.43 0.02 18.75
C SER A 335 -14.43 -1.09 18.44
N VAL A 336 -15.46 -1.23 19.29
CA VAL A 336 -16.56 -2.20 19.13
C VAL A 336 -17.83 -1.41 18.88
N ILE A 337 -18.41 -1.53 17.70
CA ILE A 337 -19.64 -0.86 17.30
C ILE A 337 -20.81 -1.85 17.40
N ASP A 338 -21.85 -1.49 18.13
CA ASP A 338 -23.11 -2.22 18.17
C ASP A 338 -23.92 -1.91 16.91
N THR A 339 -24.22 -2.93 16.11
CA THR A 339 -24.89 -2.76 14.80
C THR A 339 -26.36 -2.37 14.91
N SER A 340 -26.99 -2.63 16.05
CA SER A 340 -28.39 -2.25 16.27
C SER A 340 -28.57 -0.77 16.62
N THR A 341 -27.55 -0.17 17.25
CA THR A 341 -27.57 1.23 17.68
C THR A 341 -26.69 2.15 16.82
N LEU A 342 -25.81 1.57 16.00
CA LEU A 342 -24.78 2.25 15.20
C LEU A 342 -23.93 3.19 16.07
N ARG A 343 -23.45 2.68 17.21
CA ARG A 343 -22.61 3.43 18.16
C ARG A 343 -21.47 2.57 18.69
N VAL A 344 -20.38 3.21 19.04
CA VAL A 344 -19.30 2.55 19.79
C VAL A 344 -19.82 2.14 21.15
N SER A 345 -19.92 0.84 21.40
CA SER A 345 -20.37 0.21 22.64
C SER A 345 -19.24 -0.17 23.57
N GLY A 346 -18.00 -0.26 23.05
CA GLY A 346 -16.82 -0.63 23.81
C GLY A 346 -15.53 -0.26 23.11
N LYS A 347 -14.45 -0.17 23.90
CA LYS A 347 -13.07 0.06 23.42
C LYS A 347 -12.14 -0.91 24.16
N VAL A 348 -11.29 -1.62 23.42
CA VAL A 348 -10.30 -2.55 23.98
C VAL A 348 -8.90 -1.98 23.69
N THR A 349 -8.05 -1.88 24.70
CA THR A 349 -6.63 -1.58 24.50
C THR A 349 -5.93 -2.83 23.97
N LEU A 350 -5.28 -2.71 22.83
CA LEU A 350 -4.56 -3.80 22.16
C LEU A 350 -3.10 -3.82 22.58
N THR A 351 -2.47 -2.66 22.55
CA THR A 351 -1.05 -2.47 22.80
C THR A 351 -0.79 -1.05 23.33
N ASN A 352 0.37 -0.87 23.93
CA ASN A 352 0.94 0.44 24.20
C ASN A 352 1.99 0.73 23.12
N ILE A 353 1.67 1.59 22.16
CA ILE A 353 2.56 1.92 21.06
C ILE A 353 3.89 2.47 21.61
N PRO A 354 5.05 1.84 21.34
CA PRO A 354 6.33 2.17 21.98
C PRO A 354 7.04 3.38 21.35
N LEU A 355 6.38 4.10 20.42
CA LEU A 355 6.93 5.28 19.78
C LEU A 355 7.10 6.44 20.76
N ASN A 356 8.13 7.26 20.55
CA ASN A 356 8.25 8.54 21.22
C ASN A 356 7.00 9.39 20.98
N LYS A 357 6.56 10.10 22.01
CA LYS A 357 5.31 10.89 21.95
C LYS A 357 5.27 11.85 20.75
N ASN A 358 6.37 12.55 20.45
CA ASN A 358 6.38 13.49 19.33
C ASN A 358 6.29 12.77 17.97
N ILE A 359 6.93 11.61 17.82
CA ILE A 359 6.80 10.78 16.63
C ILE A 359 5.36 10.31 16.46
N LEU A 360 4.74 9.80 17.51
CA LEU A 360 3.36 9.30 17.47
C LEU A 360 2.36 10.44 17.17
N ASP A 361 2.51 11.57 17.82
CA ASP A 361 1.66 12.76 17.57
C ASP A 361 1.84 13.24 16.12
N GLY A 362 3.08 13.33 15.63
CA GLY A 362 3.37 13.67 14.24
C GLY A 362 2.79 12.66 13.24
N LYS A 363 2.89 11.37 13.54
CA LYS A 363 2.31 10.30 12.72
C LYS A 363 0.77 10.39 12.65
N ARG A 364 0.12 10.75 13.76
CA ARG A 364 -1.33 11.01 13.78
C ARG A 364 -1.70 12.22 12.93
N ILE A 365 -0.97 13.33 13.05
CA ILE A 365 -1.16 14.54 12.23
C ILE A 365 -1.01 14.21 10.75
N PHE A 366 0.05 13.50 10.38
CA PHE A 366 0.34 13.11 9.00
C PHE A 366 -0.78 12.28 8.37
N ASN A 367 -1.41 11.41 9.15
CA ASN A 367 -2.43 10.47 8.68
C ASN A 367 -3.87 11.00 8.86
N SER A 368 -4.08 12.17 9.45
CA SER A 368 -5.43 12.67 9.74
C SER A 368 -5.82 13.86 8.87
N SER A 369 -7.06 13.86 8.42
CA SER A 369 -7.75 15.00 7.80
C SER A 369 -8.79 15.63 8.73
N GLU A 370 -9.07 15.04 9.90
CA GLU A 370 -10.21 15.36 10.77
C GLU A 370 -10.18 16.79 11.35
N SER A 371 -8.99 17.35 11.55
CA SER A 371 -8.89 18.69 12.14
C SER A 371 -9.01 19.78 11.10
N PRO A 372 -9.82 20.85 11.33
CA PRO A 372 -9.85 22.04 10.48
C PRO A 372 -8.49 22.75 10.36
N LEU A 373 -7.53 22.47 11.26
CA LEU A 373 -6.17 22.95 11.13
C LEU A 373 -5.45 22.27 9.96
N LEU A 374 -5.81 21.02 9.66
CA LEU A 374 -5.20 20.21 8.62
C LEU A 374 -5.99 20.25 7.30
N SER A 375 -7.32 20.12 7.38
CA SER A 375 -8.20 20.12 6.21
C SER A 375 -9.59 20.60 6.61
N THR A 376 -10.16 21.60 5.91
CA THR A 376 -11.45 22.20 6.30
C THR A 376 -12.65 21.29 6.07
N ASP A 377 -12.55 20.35 5.13
CA ASP A 377 -13.64 19.47 4.72
C ASP A 377 -13.28 18.00 4.86
N ASN A 378 -12.35 17.64 5.73
CA ASN A 378 -11.89 16.26 5.99
C ASN A 378 -11.43 15.47 4.74
N TRP A 379 -11.17 16.13 3.60
CA TRP A 379 -11.05 15.49 2.30
C TRP A 379 -9.65 14.96 1.94
N ILE A 380 -8.60 15.49 2.60
CA ILE A 380 -7.22 15.17 2.26
C ILE A 380 -6.31 15.24 3.49
N SER A 381 -5.34 14.35 3.57
CA SER A 381 -4.23 14.35 4.54
C SER A 381 -2.90 14.16 3.80
N CYS A 382 -1.77 14.32 4.48
CA CYS A 382 -0.46 14.05 3.88
C CYS A 382 -0.37 12.61 3.35
N SER A 383 -0.96 11.64 4.08
CA SER A 383 -0.97 10.24 3.69
C SER A 383 -1.84 9.92 2.47
N THR A 384 -2.70 10.84 2.02
CA THR A 384 -3.47 10.68 0.77
C THR A 384 -2.55 10.62 -0.45
N CYS A 385 -1.47 11.40 -0.44
CA CYS A 385 -0.44 11.39 -1.49
C CYS A 385 0.81 10.60 -1.06
N HIS A 386 1.14 10.60 0.25
CA HIS A 386 2.35 10.00 0.80
C HIS A 386 2.06 8.85 1.77
N PHE A 387 1.25 7.87 1.36
CA PHE A 387 0.87 6.75 2.21
C PHE A 387 2.09 6.01 2.77
N ASP A 388 2.17 5.89 4.10
CA ASP A 388 3.31 5.30 4.83
C ASP A 388 4.68 5.88 4.39
N GLY A 389 4.73 7.16 3.99
CA GLY A 389 5.92 7.85 3.51
C GLY A 389 6.30 7.56 2.05
N MET A 390 5.55 6.72 1.35
CA MET A 390 5.79 6.42 -0.07
C MET A 390 5.19 7.53 -0.97
N MET A 391 4.69 7.17 -2.13
CA MET A 391 4.02 8.04 -3.09
C MET A 391 2.74 7.38 -3.59
N ASP A 392 1.84 8.17 -4.15
CA ASP A 392 0.57 7.71 -4.74
C ASP A 392 0.70 7.25 -6.21
N SER A 393 1.90 7.33 -6.78
CA SER A 393 2.21 7.07 -8.20
C SER A 393 1.43 7.98 -9.16
N ARG A 394 1.11 9.21 -8.76
CA ARG A 394 0.34 10.19 -9.53
C ARG A 394 1.18 11.41 -9.88
N THR A 395 0.86 12.01 -11.04
CA THR A 395 1.35 13.33 -11.44
C THR A 395 0.19 14.32 -11.45
N TRP A 396 0.26 15.30 -10.57
CA TRP A 396 -0.77 16.29 -10.34
C TRP A 396 -0.50 17.56 -11.13
N LEU A 397 -1.50 18.07 -11.87
CA LEU A 397 -1.37 19.31 -12.64
C LEU A 397 -1.71 20.58 -11.82
N GLY A 398 -2.33 20.43 -10.67
CA GLY A 398 -2.84 21.54 -9.87
C GLY A 398 -1.84 22.24 -8.96
N PHE A 399 -0.57 21.80 -8.92
CA PHE A 399 0.45 22.50 -8.13
C PHE A 399 0.81 23.87 -8.72
N SER A 400 1.17 24.80 -7.83
CA SER A 400 1.55 26.17 -8.21
C SER A 400 2.74 26.21 -9.18
N ASP A 401 3.63 25.23 -9.11
CA ASP A 401 4.85 25.12 -9.92
C ASP A 401 4.67 24.41 -11.27
N GLY A 402 3.51 23.79 -11.53
CA GLY A 402 3.25 22.98 -12.71
C GLY A 402 3.05 21.51 -12.40
N PRO A 403 3.17 20.60 -13.38
CA PRO A 403 3.00 19.17 -13.18
C PRO A 403 4.00 18.62 -12.16
N ARG A 404 3.53 17.90 -11.15
CA ARG A 404 4.40 17.29 -10.13
C ARG A 404 4.00 15.86 -9.84
N ASN A 405 4.92 14.95 -10.11
CA ASN A 405 4.86 13.58 -9.62
C ASN A 405 5.13 13.58 -8.12
N THR A 406 4.29 12.88 -7.36
CA THR A 406 4.45 12.79 -5.89
C THR A 406 5.78 12.12 -5.54
N PRO A 407 6.72 12.79 -4.87
CA PRO A 407 7.97 12.17 -4.47
C PRO A 407 7.79 11.27 -3.24
N SER A 408 8.67 10.27 -3.07
CA SER A 408 8.74 9.51 -1.83
C SER A 408 9.34 10.36 -0.71
N LEU A 409 8.84 10.18 0.52
CA LEU A 409 9.39 10.78 1.74
C LEU A 409 10.36 9.86 2.48
N LEU A 410 10.64 8.67 1.93
CA LEU A 410 11.58 7.73 2.55
C LEU A 410 13.00 8.33 2.60
N GLY A 411 13.52 8.55 3.80
CA GLY A 411 14.83 9.18 4.03
C GLY A 411 14.88 10.67 3.72
N VAL A 412 13.75 11.36 3.73
CA VAL A 412 13.63 12.80 3.36
C VAL A 412 14.51 13.73 4.19
N LYS A 413 14.78 13.38 5.46
CA LYS A 413 15.67 14.16 6.36
C LYS A 413 17.05 14.48 5.79
N ASP A 414 17.56 13.65 4.87
CA ASP A 414 18.92 13.71 4.35
C ASP A 414 19.01 14.40 2.97
N THR A 415 17.88 14.87 2.42
CA THR A 415 17.80 15.29 1.02
C THR A 415 17.16 16.67 0.83
N LEU A 416 17.34 17.56 1.79
CA LEU A 416 16.93 18.96 1.66
C LEU A 416 17.78 19.70 0.61
N PRO A 417 17.20 20.62 -0.16
CA PRO A 417 15.79 21.06 -0.15
C PRO A 417 14.85 20.00 -0.74
N ILE A 418 13.56 20.03 -0.37
CA ILE A 418 12.56 19.12 -0.91
C ILE A 418 11.70 19.81 -1.97
N HIS A 419 10.77 19.02 -2.54
CA HIS A 419 10.03 19.27 -3.78
C HIS A 419 10.91 19.23 -5.03
N TRP A 420 10.30 18.97 -6.17
CA TRP A 420 11.01 18.99 -7.46
C TRP A 420 11.60 20.37 -7.79
N SER A 421 11.01 21.42 -7.27
CA SER A 421 11.50 22.80 -7.43
C SER A 421 12.57 23.18 -6.40
N GLY A 422 12.85 22.34 -5.41
CA GLY A 422 13.78 22.64 -4.31
C GLY A 422 13.40 23.93 -3.58
N ASP A 423 12.11 24.19 -3.41
CA ASP A 423 11.57 25.43 -2.88
C ASP A 423 11.25 25.36 -1.38
N PHE A 424 11.38 24.17 -0.77
CA PHE A 424 11.29 23.98 0.68
C PHE A 424 12.69 23.68 1.22
N ASP A 425 13.32 24.62 1.94
CA ASP A 425 14.67 24.43 2.48
C ASP A 425 14.68 23.79 3.88
N GLU A 426 13.49 23.64 4.49
CA GLU A 426 13.28 22.85 5.70
C GLU A 426 11.96 22.06 5.65
N LEU A 427 11.84 21.00 6.46
CA LEU A 427 10.63 20.20 6.51
C LEU A 427 9.43 20.93 7.12
N HIS A 428 9.67 21.96 7.94
CA HIS A 428 8.58 22.76 8.53
C HIS A 428 7.81 23.59 7.50
N ASP A 429 8.33 23.76 6.29
CA ASP A 429 7.65 24.42 5.17
C ASP A 429 6.40 23.67 4.71
N VAL A 430 6.19 22.42 5.15
CA VAL A 430 4.92 21.68 4.93
C VAL A 430 3.70 22.37 5.52
N GLU A 431 3.90 23.33 6.42
CA GLU A 431 2.84 24.25 6.89
C GLU A 431 2.18 24.99 5.73
N ILE A 432 2.96 25.35 4.70
CA ILE A 432 2.46 25.99 3.47
C ILE A 432 1.58 25.00 2.70
N THR A 433 2.02 23.75 2.57
CA THR A 433 1.21 22.68 1.93
C THR A 433 -0.12 22.46 2.65
N ILE A 434 -0.13 22.45 3.98
CA ILE A 434 -1.35 22.34 4.78
C ILE A 434 -2.32 23.47 4.44
N ARG A 435 -1.84 24.71 4.32
CA ARG A 435 -2.70 25.87 4.02
C ARG A 435 -3.14 25.96 2.57
N GLU A 436 -2.24 25.69 1.64
CA GLU A 436 -2.49 25.91 0.21
C GLU A 436 -3.11 24.73 -0.51
N ILE A 437 -2.71 23.49 -0.14
CA ILE A 437 -3.14 22.26 -0.81
C ILE A 437 -4.27 21.58 -0.05
N GLN A 438 -4.11 21.41 1.26
CA GLN A 438 -5.14 20.76 2.08
C GLN A 438 -6.26 21.73 2.49
N ILE A 439 -6.07 23.03 2.24
CA ILE A 439 -7.02 24.11 2.59
C ILE A 439 -7.29 24.12 4.11
N GLY A 440 -6.31 23.70 4.90
CA GLY A 440 -6.35 23.77 6.35
C GLY A 440 -6.05 25.19 6.87
N ASN A 441 -6.42 25.45 8.12
CA ASN A 441 -6.11 26.71 8.78
C ASN A 441 -4.64 26.85 9.18
N GLY A 442 -3.87 25.74 9.10
CA GLY A 442 -2.47 25.63 9.49
C GLY A 442 -2.26 25.28 10.96
N LEU A 443 -1.10 24.73 11.26
CA LEU A 443 -0.67 24.35 12.61
C LEU A 443 -0.02 25.54 13.35
N VAL A 444 0.48 26.54 12.62
CA VAL A 444 1.06 27.77 13.15
C VAL A 444 -0.04 28.84 13.26
N THR A 445 -0.12 29.51 14.41
CA THR A 445 -1.08 30.59 14.61
C THR A 445 -0.58 31.91 14.00
N GLY A 446 -1.38 32.52 13.12
CA GLY A 446 -1.08 33.81 12.51
C GLY A 446 -0.41 33.70 11.13
N GLU A 447 0.35 34.74 10.78
CA GLU A 447 1.10 34.77 9.51
C GLU A 447 2.33 33.85 9.57
N ILE A 448 2.66 33.22 8.45
CA ILE A 448 3.85 32.40 8.27
C ILE A 448 4.79 33.09 7.28
N HIS A 449 6.04 32.66 7.28
CA HIS A 449 7.05 33.14 6.34
C HIS A 449 6.94 32.37 4.99
N ASP A 450 7.55 32.94 3.96
CA ASP A 450 7.78 32.22 2.70
C ASP A 450 8.73 31.04 2.92
N SER A 451 8.63 30.00 2.11
CA SER A 451 9.38 28.75 2.23
C SER A 451 10.91 28.91 2.20
N LEU A 452 11.42 29.95 1.60
CA LEU A 452 12.87 30.27 1.58
C LEU A 452 13.21 31.46 2.50
N GLY A 453 12.33 31.72 3.46
CA GLY A 453 12.42 32.80 4.43
C GLY A 453 13.02 32.36 5.78
N PRO A 454 12.66 33.05 6.87
CA PRO A 454 13.01 32.60 8.21
C PRO A 454 12.36 31.25 8.55
N SER A 455 13.06 30.43 9.34
CA SER A 455 12.61 29.10 9.73
C SER A 455 11.26 29.09 10.47
N HIS A 456 10.44 28.09 10.19
CA HIS A 456 9.20 27.80 10.91
C HIS A 456 9.39 26.92 12.14
N THR A 457 10.61 26.44 12.40
CA THR A 457 10.96 25.60 13.57
C THR A 457 10.59 26.30 14.88
N GLY A 458 9.88 25.59 15.76
CA GLY A 458 9.47 26.08 17.08
C GLY A 458 8.27 27.02 17.08
N LEU A 459 7.66 27.31 15.94
CA LEU A 459 6.44 28.13 15.86
C LEU A 459 5.19 27.37 16.33
N SER A 460 5.20 26.03 16.24
CA SER A 460 4.12 25.16 16.69
C SER A 460 4.64 23.80 17.12
N THR A 461 4.26 23.34 18.32
CA THR A 461 4.62 22.00 18.80
C THR A 461 3.98 20.88 17.95
N GLN A 462 2.85 21.13 17.28
CA GLN A 462 2.22 20.18 16.37
C GLN A 462 3.01 20.09 15.07
N LEU A 463 3.45 21.21 14.51
CA LEU A 463 4.32 21.23 13.33
C LEU A 463 5.68 20.58 13.62
N ASP A 464 6.30 20.90 14.76
CA ASP A 464 7.55 20.24 15.18
C ASP A 464 7.38 18.73 15.33
N SER A 465 6.24 18.25 15.88
CA SER A 465 5.94 16.82 15.98
C SER A 465 5.77 16.18 14.61
N LEU A 466 5.07 16.83 13.68
CA LEU A 466 4.91 16.37 12.30
C LEU A 466 6.26 16.19 11.62
N VAL A 467 7.16 17.17 11.78
CA VAL A 467 8.52 17.11 11.22
C VAL A 467 9.33 15.98 11.84
N VAL A 468 9.30 15.82 13.17
CA VAL A 468 10.00 14.71 13.85
C VAL A 468 9.50 13.34 13.32
N TYR A 469 8.22 13.18 13.03
CA TYR A 469 7.71 11.98 12.35
C TYR A 469 8.27 11.85 10.93
N MET A 470 8.24 12.90 10.12
CA MET A 470 8.77 12.85 8.75
C MET A 470 10.26 12.50 8.72
N GLU A 471 11.05 13.04 9.66
CA GLU A 471 12.46 12.70 9.83
C GLU A 471 12.69 11.23 10.25
N SER A 472 11.70 10.61 10.89
CA SER A 472 11.78 9.20 11.30
C SER A 472 11.43 8.20 10.20
N ILE A 473 10.97 8.68 9.03
CA ILE A 473 10.62 7.81 7.90
C ILE A 473 11.92 7.35 7.21
N GLU A 474 12.28 6.09 7.44
CA GLU A 474 13.52 5.51 6.91
C GLU A 474 13.33 4.93 5.51
N THR A 475 14.42 4.80 4.79
CA THR A 475 14.45 4.12 3.49
C THR A 475 14.30 2.59 3.67
N ARG A 476 13.81 1.90 2.65
CA ARG A 476 13.67 0.44 2.68
C ARG A 476 14.85 -0.24 1.97
N SER A 477 15.30 -1.36 2.51
CA SER A 477 16.32 -2.19 1.86
C SER A 477 15.81 -2.74 0.53
N SER A 478 16.65 -2.71 -0.49
CA SER A 478 16.27 -3.23 -1.80
C SER A 478 16.30 -4.76 -1.82
N PRO A 479 15.26 -5.41 -2.39
CA PRO A 479 15.26 -6.87 -2.59
C PRO A 479 16.14 -7.34 -3.76
N TYR A 480 16.69 -6.42 -4.56
CA TYR A 480 17.42 -6.72 -5.80
C TYR A 480 18.95 -6.85 -5.56
N GLN A 481 19.38 -7.68 -4.58
CA GLN A 481 20.78 -7.81 -4.18
C GLN A 481 21.48 -9.08 -4.73
N SER A 482 20.74 -10.00 -5.38
CA SER A 482 21.26 -11.34 -5.69
C SER A 482 22.20 -11.38 -6.89
N ASP A 483 22.05 -10.50 -7.89
CA ASP A 483 22.88 -10.46 -9.10
C ASP A 483 24.09 -9.56 -8.93
N THR A 484 25.07 -10.02 -8.16
CA THR A 484 26.27 -9.23 -7.83
C THR A 484 27.12 -8.86 -9.06
N GLU A 485 27.12 -9.68 -10.11
CA GLU A 485 27.89 -9.40 -11.33
C GLU A 485 27.26 -8.25 -12.11
N SER A 486 25.96 -8.30 -12.38
CA SER A 486 25.23 -7.20 -13.04
C SER A 486 25.26 -5.93 -12.21
N ILE A 487 25.14 -6.00 -10.88
CA ILE A 487 25.25 -4.86 -9.98
C ILE A 487 26.62 -4.17 -10.13
N ASN A 488 27.73 -4.92 -10.10
CA ASN A 488 29.08 -4.37 -10.25
C ASN A 488 29.32 -3.77 -11.64
N ASN A 489 28.82 -4.42 -12.68
CA ASN A 489 28.84 -3.88 -14.04
C ASN A 489 28.04 -2.58 -14.12
N GLY A 490 26.83 -2.55 -13.61
CA GLY A 490 25.98 -1.38 -13.56
C GLY A 490 26.60 -0.22 -12.80
N LYS A 491 27.23 -0.49 -11.65
CA LYS A 491 28.00 0.52 -10.88
C LYS A 491 29.13 1.13 -11.70
N SER A 492 29.82 0.32 -12.49
CA SER A 492 30.89 0.78 -13.38
C SER A 492 30.33 1.65 -14.52
N LEU A 493 29.16 1.29 -15.07
CA LEU A 493 28.46 2.07 -16.08
C LEU A 493 27.92 3.39 -15.51
N PHE A 494 27.38 3.39 -14.30
CA PHE A 494 26.94 4.60 -13.60
C PHE A 494 28.05 5.64 -13.49
N ALA A 495 29.28 5.20 -13.15
CA ALA A 495 30.45 6.05 -13.14
C ALA A 495 30.90 6.44 -14.57
N LYS A 496 30.92 5.48 -15.52
CA LYS A 496 31.34 5.70 -16.92
C LYS A 496 30.51 6.76 -17.62
N TYR A 497 29.20 6.77 -17.38
CA TYR A 497 28.27 7.72 -18.00
C TYR A 497 28.09 9.01 -17.17
N GLY A 498 28.84 9.16 -16.07
CA GLY A 498 28.88 10.40 -15.27
C GLY A 498 27.66 10.64 -14.39
N CYS A 499 26.81 9.64 -14.15
CA CYS A 499 25.62 9.77 -13.30
C CYS A 499 25.96 10.24 -11.89
N ASN A 500 27.12 9.82 -11.36
CA ASN A 500 27.65 10.22 -10.08
C ASN A 500 28.07 11.71 -9.97
N SER A 501 27.98 12.49 -11.03
CA SER A 501 28.22 13.94 -10.98
C SER A 501 27.07 14.72 -10.32
N CYS A 502 25.86 14.20 -10.43
CA CYS A 502 24.65 14.73 -9.80
C CYS A 502 24.15 13.76 -8.70
N HIS A 503 24.09 12.48 -8.99
CA HIS A 503 23.66 11.45 -8.02
C HIS A 503 24.84 10.96 -7.16
N MET A 504 25.31 11.84 -6.27
CA MET A 504 26.49 11.60 -5.42
C MET A 504 26.11 10.79 -4.18
N GLN A 505 27.01 9.87 -3.79
CA GLN A 505 26.91 9.18 -2.49
C GLN A 505 27.11 10.15 -1.31
N PRO A 506 26.56 9.88 -0.11
CA PRO A 506 25.84 8.64 0.24
C PRO A 506 24.37 8.64 -0.18
N PHE A 507 23.75 9.80 -0.41
CA PHE A 507 22.31 9.93 -0.62
C PHE A 507 21.90 9.87 -2.10
N TYR A 508 22.85 9.72 -3.02
CA TYR A 508 22.63 9.70 -4.48
C TYR A 508 21.87 10.91 -5.00
N THR A 509 22.20 12.07 -4.47
CA THR A 509 21.77 13.41 -4.88
C THR A 509 22.91 14.41 -4.60
N ASP A 510 22.99 15.50 -5.33
CA ASP A 510 23.85 16.64 -5.04
C ASP A 510 23.07 17.82 -4.42
N MET A 511 21.76 17.64 -4.18
CA MET A 511 20.85 18.65 -3.58
C MET A 511 20.89 19.98 -4.35
N LYS A 512 20.96 19.91 -5.68
CA LYS A 512 21.05 21.08 -6.56
C LYS A 512 20.06 20.98 -7.71
N LEU A 513 19.72 22.14 -8.23
CA LEU A 513 18.81 22.28 -9.35
C LEU A 513 19.52 22.16 -10.69
N HIS A 514 19.06 21.23 -11.53
CA HIS A 514 19.58 21.01 -12.87
C HIS A 514 18.47 21.08 -13.93
N ASP A 515 18.78 21.65 -15.09
CA ASP A 515 17.96 21.52 -16.28
C ASP A 515 18.40 20.24 -17.03
N VAL A 516 17.58 19.21 -16.91
CA VAL A 516 17.84 17.91 -17.53
C VAL A 516 17.03 17.71 -18.84
N GLY A 517 16.38 18.79 -19.31
CA GLY A 517 15.63 18.81 -20.56
C GLY A 517 14.30 18.05 -20.51
N THR A 518 13.73 17.86 -19.33
CA THR A 518 12.39 17.28 -19.13
C THR A 518 11.32 18.36 -18.91
N GLY A 519 11.72 19.54 -18.43
CA GLY A 519 10.81 20.67 -18.20
C GLY A 519 10.31 21.31 -19.48
N VAL A 520 9.03 21.66 -19.52
CA VAL A 520 8.39 22.40 -20.61
C VAL A 520 8.04 23.79 -20.11
N ALA A 521 8.77 24.81 -20.54
CA ALA A 521 8.69 26.19 -20.04
C ALA A 521 7.27 26.79 -20.02
N SER A 522 6.37 26.34 -20.91
CA SER A 522 4.97 26.76 -20.91
C SER A 522 4.10 26.11 -19.84
N LYS A 523 4.57 25.01 -19.23
CA LYS A 523 3.89 24.26 -18.19
C LYS A 523 4.46 24.54 -16.80
N GLU A 524 5.77 24.84 -16.74
CA GLU A 524 6.46 25.15 -15.50
C GLU A 524 6.14 26.60 -15.10
N LYS A 525 5.40 26.75 -14.03
CA LYS A 525 5.16 28.05 -13.42
C LYS A 525 6.44 28.46 -12.70
N ASN A 526 6.91 29.66 -12.94
CA ASN A 526 8.21 30.13 -12.46
C ASN A 526 8.15 30.57 -10.98
N SER A 527 7.72 29.67 -10.09
CA SER A 527 7.85 29.87 -8.66
C SER A 527 9.32 30.01 -8.26
N HIS A 528 9.66 31.00 -7.47
CA HIS A 528 11.03 31.28 -7.00
C HIS A 528 12.11 31.34 -8.09
N GLY A 529 11.75 31.62 -9.36
CA GLY A 529 12.71 31.74 -10.48
C GLY A 529 13.39 30.45 -10.91
N ARG A 530 12.83 29.27 -10.58
CA ARG A 530 13.43 27.95 -10.88
C ARG A 530 13.27 27.53 -12.34
N GLY A 531 12.14 27.86 -12.96
CA GLY A 531 11.86 27.54 -14.38
C GLY A 531 11.86 26.05 -14.65
N THR A 532 12.66 25.59 -15.62
CA THR A 532 12.80 24.18 -16.03
C THR A 532 13.87 23.41 -15.27
N LYS A 533 14.37 23.95 -14.15
CA LYS A 533 15.38 23.30 -13.32
C LYS A 533 14.71 22.59 -12.16
N PHE A 534 15.12 21.36 -11.94
CA PHE A 534 14.60 20.51 -10.88
C PHE A 534 15.72 20.06 -9.94
N ASP A 535 15.36 19.87 -8.66
CA ASP A 535 16.23 19.25 -7.69
C ASP A 535 16.60 17.82 -8.12
N THR A 536 17.84 17.43 -7.85
CA THR A 536 18.32 16.08 -8.12
C THR A 536 17.67 15.10 -7.14
N PRO A 537 16.72 14.24 -7.55
CA PRO A 537 16.11 13.32 -6.61
C PRO A 537 17.12 12.29 -6.11
N SER A 538 16.99 11.89 -4.85
CA SER A 538 17.71 10.73 -4.33
C SER A 538 17.34 9.48 -5.11
N LEU A 539 18.35 8.62 -5.39
CA LEU A 539 18.09 7.31 -6.01
C LEU A 539 17.90 6.19 -4.97
N ARG A 540 17.92 6.51 -3.68
CA ARG A 540 17.61 5.52 -2.63
C ARG A 540 16.16 5.06 -2.79
N GLY A 541 15.94 3.74 -2.83
CA GLY A 541 14.61 3.18 -3.00
C GLY A 541 13.99 3.38 -4.39
N ILE A 542 14.77 3.78 -5.39
CA ILE A 542 14.27 4.07 -6.77
C ILE A 542 13.48 2.89 -7.38
N TRP A 543 13.71 1.67 -6.93
CA TRP A 543 13.03 0.46 -7.38
C TRP A 543 11.51 0.45 -7.08
N MET A 544 11.05 1.33 -6.15
CA MET A 544 9.66 1.40 -5.74
C MET A 544 9.00 2.78 -5.98
N THR A 545 9.65 3.70 -6.73
CA THR A 545 9.20 5.09 -6.88
C THR A 545 8.73 5.46 -8.29
N ALA A 546 8.36 4.47 -9.11
CA ALA A 546 7.75 4.74 -10.41
C ALA A 546 6.37 5.43 -10.25
N PRO A 547 5.99 6.35 -11.18
CA PRO A 547 6.72 6.83 -12.36
C PRO A 547 7.84 7.82 -12.01
N TYR A 548 8.76 8.04 -12.96
CA TYR A 548 9.95 8.86 -12.76
C TYR A 548 9.83 10.24 -13.43
N PHE A 549 10.75 11.13 -13.08
CA PHE A 549 10.77 12.56 -13.39
C PHE A 549 9.66 13.35 -12.69
N HIS A 550 9.83 14.68 -12.68
CA HIS A 550 8.92 15.62 -12.04
C HIS A 550 7.48 15.54 -12.55
N ASP A 551 7.31 15.13 -13.79
CA ASP A 551 6.03 15.04 -14.52
C ASP A 551 5.56 13.58 -14.75
N GLY A 552 6.26 12.60 -14.17
CA GLY A 552 5.93 11.18 -14.32
C GLY A 552 6.04 10.65 -15.76
N SER A 553 6.79 11.33 -16.62
CA SER A 553 6.88 11.01 -18.06
C SER A 553 7.58 9.67 -18.36
N ALA A 554 8.38 9.15 -17.43
CA ALA A 554 9.01 7.84 -17.54
C ALA A 554 8.27 6.83 -16.63
N GLN A 555 7.67 5.82 -17.20
CA GLN A 555 6.95 4.79 -16.46
C GLN A 555 7.88 3.71 -15.91
N THR A 556 9.01 3.50 -16.54
CA THR A 556 10.04 2.51 -16.19
C THR A 556 11.42 3.17 -16.11
N LEU A 557 12.39 2.49 -15.49
CA LEU A 557 13.78 2.93 -15.51
C LEU A 557 14.39 2.89 -16.91
N GLU A 558 13.92 2.02 -17.78
CA GLU A 558 14.27 1.98 -19.19
C GLU A 558 13.86 3.25 -19.91
N ASP A 559 12.67 3.79 -19.63
CA ASP A 559 12.16 5.04 -20.23
C ASP A 559 13.01 6.23 -19.80
N VAL A 560 13.53 6.24 -18.56
CA VAL A 560 14.41 7.32 -18.07
C VAL A 560 15.58 7.55 -19.01
N PHE A 561 16.17 6.48 -19.58
CA PHE A 561 17.31 6.58 -20.48
C PHE A 561 16.97 7.00 -21.91
N GLN A 562 15.71 7.31 -22.20
CA GLN A 562 15.21 7.74 -23.51
C GLN A 562 14.66 9.17 -23.50
N ILE A 563 14.54 9.80 -22.32
CA ILE A 563 13.85 11.08 -22.13
C ILE A 563 14.85 12.17 -21.68
N GLY A 564 14.54 13.42 -22.03
CA GLY A 564 15.33 14.59 -21.66
C GLY A 564 16.61 14.75 -22.50
N THR A 565 17.53 15.57 -22.01
CA THR A 565 18.81 15.84 -22.68
C THR A 565 19.98 15.18 -21.97
N VAL A 566 19.92 15.06 -20.66
CA VAL A 566 21.00 14.50 -19.85
C VAL A 566 20.84 12.98 -19.70
N HIS A 567 19.62 12.50 -19.45
CA HIS A 567 19.34 11.08 -19.25
C HIS A 567 19.16 10.30 -20.55
N ASN A 568 18.93 10.96 -21.68
CA ASN A 568 18.78 10.29 -22.98
C ASN A 568 20.13 9.76 -23.47
N ILE A 569 20.51 8.61 -22.95
CA ILE A 569 21.80 7.94 -23.21
C ILE A 569 21.67 6.52 -23.74
N SER A 570 20.46 6.00 -23.93
CA SER A 570 20.20 4.63 -24.41
C SER A 570 20.91 4.31 -25.73
N PHE A 571 21.04 5.31 -26.62
CA PHE A 571 21.75 5.17 -27.90
C PHE A 571 23.28 4.98 -27.76
N LYS A 572 23.84 5.19 -26.57
CA LYS A 572 25.26 4.98 -26.24
C LYS A 572 25.53 3.60 -25.61
N MET A 573 24.49 2.86 -25.29
CA MET A 573 24.55 1.60 -24.55
C MET A 573 23.96 0.48 -25.40
N ASN A 574 24.48 -0.73 -25.24
CA ASN A 574 23.79 -1.93 -25.69
C ASN A 574 22.76 -2.39 -24.65
N GLU A 575 21.91 -3.33 -25.02
CA GLU A 575 20.83 -3.86 -24.16
C GLU A 575 21.36 -4.42 -22.83
N GLN A 576 22.50 -5.14 -22.86
CA GLN A 576 23.10 -5.71 -21.66
C GLN A 576 23.63 -4.63 -20.70
N GLU A 577 24.20 -3.54 -21.23
CA GLU A 577 24.63 -2.41 -20.42
C GLU A 577 23.42 -1.69 -19.79
N ILE A 578 22.30 -1.54 -20.49
CA ILE A 578 21.06 -0.97 -19.93
C ILE A 578 20.53 -1.84 -18.80
N VAL A 579 20.43 -3.14 -19.02
CA VAL A 579 19.97 -4.10 -17.99
C VAL A 579 20.88 -4.05 -16.75
N ALA A 580 22.21 -4.06 -16.93
CA ALA A 580 23.14 -4.00 -15.81
C ALA A 580 23.02 -2.67 -15.02
N LEU A 581 22.88 -1.53 -15.73
CA LEU A 581 22.69 -0.23 -15.08
C LEU A 581 21.39 -0.20 -14.26
N ILE A 582 20.29 -0.70 -14.82
CA ILE A 582 19.00 -0.80 -14.11
C ILE A 582 19.09 -1.73 -12.91
N THR A 583 19.78 -2.87 -13.04
CA THR A 583 20.02 -3.79 -11.93
C THR A 583 20.76 -3.11 -10.79
N TYR A 584 21.80 -2.32 -11.11
CA TYR A 584 22.51 -1.51 -10.11
C TYR A 584 21.58 -0.47 -9.48
N LEU A 585 20.81 0.28 -10.26
CA LEU A 585 19.89 1.29 -9.72
C LEU A 585 18.84 0.65 -8.80
N LYS A 586 18.28 -0.48 -9.19
CA LYS A 586 17.34 -1.22 -8.34
C LYS A 586 17.98 -1.75 -7.05
N SER A 587 19.28 -2.03 -7.06
CA SER A 587 20.01 -2.52 -5.88
C SER A 587 20.45 -1.40 -4.92
N LEU A 588 20.22 -0.13 -5.26
CA LEU A 588 20.68 0.98 -4.41
C LEU A 588 20.02 0.87 -3.04
N PRO A 589 20.84 0.94 -1.96
CA PRO A 589 20.36 0.68 -0.63
C PRO A 589 19.44 1.78 -0.14
N GLY A 590 18.44 1.37 0.65
CA GLY A 590 18.09 2.10 1.82
C GLY A 590 19.30 2.03 2.79
N GLU A 591 19.43 2.95 3.69
CA GLU A 591 20.49 2.89 4.70
C GLU A 591 20.45 1.59 5.50
N ASN A 592 21.66 1.03 5.77
CA ASN A 592 21.85 0.08 6.85
C ASN A 592 22.06 0.84 8.14
#